data_39855f43aafe55b0d7034488d977018e
#
_entry.id   39855f43aafe55b0d7034488d977018e
#
_cell.length_a   1.000
_cell.length_b   1.000
_cell.length_c   1.000
_cell.angle_alpha   90.00
_cell.angle_beta   90.00
_cell.angle_gamma   90.00
#
_symmetry.space_group_name_H-M   'P 1'
#
loop_
_entity.id
_entity.type
_entity.pdbx_description
1 polymer ?
#
loop_
_entity_poly.entity_id
_entity_poly.type
_entity_poly.pdbx_seq_one_letter_code
_entity_poly.pdbx_strand_id
1 'polypeptide(L)'
;MSGLRQPKVFGVAKFLSNPLSIGMKIFGAIVLCLLWAPVAGFAKQRHCTFRVHAQADPRDTEAFATSGRAQVPGKEIAIEKIPWISERDVSAFSPYPARDGTYGALIQLDEHGRVVLDTLSIERRGRLLFVFINGRFITELQVDKRVSDGKIYIPSGLTAADIDLMKKDWRSTGQKKK
;
A
#
# COMPACT_ATOMS: atom_id res chain seq x y z
N MET A 1 -82.75 44.03 42.29
CA MET A 1 -81.88 44.94 41.56
C MET A 1 -80.82 44.12 40.84
N SER A 2 -81.09 44.03 39.62
CA SER A 2 -80.51 43.10 38.61
C SER A 2 -79.28 43.70 37.91
N GLY A 3 -78.24 42.91 37.79
CA GLY A 3 -77.07 43.25 37.06
C GLY A 3 -76.67 42.06 36.17
N LEU A 4 -77.20 42.03 34.95
CA LEU A 4 -76.92 41.09 33.91
C LEU A 4 -75.50 41.34 33.36
N ARG A 5 -74.57 40.41 33.49
CA ARG A 5 -73.30 40.37 32.81
C ARG A 5 -73.43 39.53 31.53
N GLN A 6 -73.15 40.17 30.41
CA GLN A 6 -73.03 39.58 29.10
C GLN A 6 -71.75 38.72 28.96
N PRO A 7 -71.72 37.57 28.22
CA PRO A 7 -70.52 36.80 27.99
C PRO A 7 -69.75 37.36 26.85
N LYS A 8 -68.40 37.51 27.01
CA LYS A 8 -67.43 37.81 25.92
C LYS A 8 -67.30 36.63 24.94
N VAL A 9 -67.60 36.87 23.74
CA VAL A 9 -67.31 35.95 22.61
C VAL A 9 -65.84 35.93 22.36
N PHE A 10 -65.24 34.77 22.58
CA PHE A 10 -63.85 34.51 22.18
C PHE A 10 -63.81 34.21 20.67
N GLY A 11 -63.14 35.09 19.92
CA GLY A 11 -62.88 34.90 18.51
C GLY A 11 -61.92 33.75 18.26
N VAL A 12 -62.36 32.74 17.58
CA VAL A 12 -61.54 31.64 17.09
C VAL A 12 -60.72 32.13 15.92
N ALA A 13 -59.44 32.44 16.14
CA ALA A 13 -58.46 32.72 15.09
C ALA A 13 -58.21 31.42 14.33
N LYS A 14 -58.70 31.35 13.06
CA LYS A 14 -58.34 30.30 12.11
C LYS A 14 -56.86 30.41 11.77
N PHE A 15 -56.05 29.51 12.31
CA PHE A 15 -54.67 29.33 11.93
C PHE A 15 -54.68 28.57 10.59
N LEU A 16 -54.68 29.31 9.49
CA LEU A 16 -54.43 28.79 8.16
C LEU A 16 -52.94 28.50 8.05
N SER A 17 -52.51 27.31 8.46
CA SER A 17 -51.17 26.81 8.20
C SER A 17 -51.08 26.44 6.70
N ASN A 18 -50.36 27.24 5.96
CA ASN A 18 -50.06 27.03 4.56
C ASN A 18 -49.23 25.73 4.38
N PRO A 19 -49.75 24.66 3.75
CA PRO A 19 -49.05 23.38 3.61
C PRO A 19 -47.79 23.50 2.73
N LEU A 20 -47.69 24.54 1.92
CA LEU A 20 -46.52 24.80 1.03
C LEU A 20 -45.26 25.22 1.82
N SER A 21 -45.38 25.78 3.02
CA SER A 21 -44.19 26.20 3.79
C SER A 21 -43.51 25.06 4.51
N ILE A 22 -44.23 23.97 4.79
CA ILE A 22 -43.69 22.79 5.49
C ILE A 22 -42.85 21.93 4.51
N GLY A 23 -43.32 21.77 3.27
CA GLY A 23 -42.58 21.03 2.23
C GLY A 23 -41.23 21.68 1.89
N MET A 24 -41.17 23.00 1.83
CA MET A 24 -39.96 23.73 1.48
C MET A 24 -38.91 23.70 2.61
N LYS A 25 -39.32 23.63 3.86
CA LYS A 25 -38.41 23.49 5.01
C LYS A 25 -37.82 22.08 5.12
N ILE A 26 -38.59 21.05 4.78
CA ILE A 26 -38.14 19.66 4.77
C ILE A 26 -37.17 19.44 3.61
N PHE A 27 -37.45 19.99 2.42
CA PHE A 27 -36.54 19.94 1.25
C PHE A 27 -35.20 20.61 1.54
N GLY A 28 -35.21 21.80 2.19
CA GLY A 28 -33.99 22.50 2.58
C GLY A 28 -33.13 21.70 3.57
N ALA A 29 -33.76 21.01 4.53
CA ALA A 29 -33.04 20.18 5.50
C ALA A 29 -32.42 18.93 4.86
N ILE A 30 -33.11 18.28 3.91
CA ILE A 30 -32.60 17.10 3.20
C ILE A 30 -31.41 17.48 2.30
N VAL A 31 -31.49 18.61 1.59
CA VAL A 31 -30.38 19.10 0.73
C VAL A 31 -29.16 19.48 1.59
N LEU A 32 -29.36 20.08 2.76
CA LEU A 32 -28.25 20.44 3.67
C LEU A 32 -27.58 19.20 4.27
N CYS A 33 -28.34 18.13 4.57
CA CYS A 33 -27.79 16.85 5.05
C CYS A 33 -26.98 16.12 3.97
N LEU A 34 -27.36 16.23 2.68
CA LEU A 34 -26.63 15.63 1.57
C LEU A 34 -25.30 16.32 1.30
N LEU A 35 -25.18 17.63 1.60
CA LEU A 35 -23.92 18.38 1.46
C LEU A 35 -22.90 18.08 2.58
N TRP A 36 -23.36 17.47 3.69
CA TRP A 36 -22.50 17.08 4.81
C TRP A 36 -22.24 15.58 4.88
N ALA A 37 -22.60 14.82 3.85
CA ALA A 37 -22.16 13.44 3.77
C ALA A 37 -20.63 13.44 3.76
N PRO A 38 -19.95 12.86 4.77
CA PRO A 38 -18.50 12.74 4.72
C PRO A 38 -18.21 11.95 3.44
N VAL A 39 -17.43 12.54 2.54
CA VAL A 39 -16.82 11.80 1.45
C VAL A 39 -15.94 10.77 2.15
N ALA A 40 -16.49 9.59 2.41
CA ALA A 40 -15.74 8.44 2.84
C ALA A 40 -14.77 8.17 1.68
N GLY A 41 -13.62 8.83 1.71
CA GLY A 41 -12.53 8.58 0.80
C GLY A 41 -12.23 7.10 0.93
N PHE A 42 -12.48 6.33 -0.12
CA PHE A 42 -12.00 4.96 -0.23
C PHE A 42 -10.49 5.03 -0.08
N ALA A 43 -10.00 4.89 1.15
CA ALA A 43 -8.59 4.77 1.43
C ALA A 43 -8.12 3.53 0.64
N LYS A 44 -7.47 3.75 -0.50
CA LYS A 44 -6.90 2.68 -1.31
C LYS A 44 -6.03 1.85 -0.38
N GLN A 45 -6.42 0.60 -0.16
CA GLN A 45 -5.68 -0.32 0.69
C GLN A 45 -4.25 -0.39 0.15
N ARG A 46 -3.29 0.00 0.96
CA ARG A 46 -1.88 -0.05 0.57
C ARG A 46 -1.44 -1.51 0.63
N HIS A 47 -1.02 -2.04 -0.50
CA HIS A 47 -0.38 -3.32 -0.64
C HIS A 47 1.14 -3.15 -0.55
N CYS A 48 1.82 -4.17 -0.04
CA CYS A 48 3.27 -4.20 -0.05
C CYS A 48 3.76 -4.43 -1.48
N THR A 49 4.64 -3.58 -1.96
CA THR A 49 5.32 -3.81 -3.24
C THR A 49 6.71 -4.37 -2.99
N PHE A 50 7.05 -5.42 -3.70
CA PHE A 50 8.36 -6.05 -3.69
C PHE A 50 8.86 -6.14 -5.12
N ARG A 51 10.06 -5.63 -5.40
CA ARG A 51 10.63 -5.66 -6.75
C ARG A 51 12.10 -5.94 -6.70
N VAL A 52 12.55 -6.83 -7.58
CA VAL A 52 13.97 -7.12 -7.78
C VAL A 52 14.33 -6.75 -9.21
N HIS A 53 15.26 -5.82 -9.34
CA HIS A 53 15.79 -5.36 -10.62
C HIS A 53 17.22 -5.83 -10.76
N ALA A 54 17.63 -6.16 -11.98
CA ALA A 54 19.01 -6.50 -12.26
C ALA A 54 19.82 -5.25 -12.64
N GLN A 55 21.12 -5.31 -12.42
CA GLN A 55 22.06 -4.35 -13.00
C GLN A 55 21.97 -4.41 -14.52
N ALA A 56 21.71 -3.26 -15.16
CA ALA A 56 21.62 -3.14 -16.61
C ALA A 56 22.97 -3.42 -17.27
N ASP A 57 22.93 -3.83 -18.54
CA ASP A 57 24.12 -3.94 -19.35
C ASP A 57 24.64 -2.51 -19.68
N PRO A 58 25.97 -2.28 -19.66
CA PRO A 58 26.53 -0.99 -20.09
C PRO A 58 26.16 -0.57 -21.51
N ARG A 59 25.69 -1.53 -22.32
CA ARG A 59 25.25 -1.30 -23.71
C ARG A 59 23.76 -0.97 -23.81
N ASP A 60 22.99 -1.11 -22.69
CA ASP A 60 21.57 -0.78 -22.68
C ASP A 60 21.39 0.72 -22.84
N THR A 61 20.41 1.09 -23.67
CA THR A 61 20.04 2.49 -23.85
C THR A 61 19.20 2.97 -22.66
N GLU A 62 19.12 4.30 -22.49
CA GLU A 62 18.27 4.93 -21.45
C GLU A 62 16.79 4.51 -21.50
N ALA A 63 16.34 3.91 -22.62
CA ALA A 63 14.99 3.37 -22.72
C ALA A 63 14.78 2.18 -21.78
N PHE A 64 15.79 1.34 -21.55
CA PHE A 64 15.71 0.11 -20.77
C PHE A 64 16.38 0.22 -19.40
N ALA A 65 17.25 1.19 -19.19
CA ALA A 65 17.97 1.39 -17.96
C ALA A 65 17.66 2.75 -17.30
N THR A 66 17.80 2.83 -15.99
CA THR A 66 17.75 4.07 -15.21
C THR A 66 18.97 4.13 -14.31
N SER A 67 19.46 5.35 -14.06
CA SER A 67 20.58 5.52 -13.14
C SER A 67 20.12 5.28 -11.70
N GLY A 68 20.80 4.38 -11.00
CA GLY A 68 20.66 4.12 -9.58
C GLY A 68 21.98 4.37 -8.86
N ARG A 69 21.91 4.77 -7.58
CA ARG A 69 23.10 4.84 -6.73
C ARG A 69 23.23 3.52 -5.99
N ALA A 70 24.33 2.82 -6.21
CA ALA A 70 24.73 1.72 -5.35
C ALA A 70 25.13 2.23 -3.95
N GLN A 71 25.12 1.37 -2.95
CA GLN A 71 25.62 1.72 -1.60
C GLN A 71 27.13 1.99 -1.61
N VAL A 72 27.84 1.59 -2.68
CA VAL A 72 29.25 1.92 -2.86
C VAL A 72 29.38 3.39 -3.22
N PRO A 73 29.98 4.25 -2.38
CA PRO A 73 30.10 5.68 -2.61
C PRO A 73 30.77 5.98 -3.94
N GLY A 74 30.11 6.79 -4.78
CA GLY A 74 30.70 7.35 -6.01
C GLY A 74 30.51 6.52 -7.29
N LYS A 75 29.81 5.37 -7.25
CA LYS A 75 29.53 4.58 -8.46
C LYS A 75 28.06 4.70 -8.85
N GLU A 76 27.79 5.38 -9.96
CA GLU A 76 26.48 5.29 -10.61
C GLU A 76 26.38 3.95 -11.34
N ILE A 77 25.31 3.22 -11.06
CA ILE A 77 25.04 1.93 -11.68
C ILE A 77 23.72 2.04 -12.42
N ALA A 78 23.70 1.60 -13.67
CA ALA A 78 22.48 1.49 -14.44
C ALA A 78 21.68 0.27 -13.96
N ILE A 79 20.38 0.48 -13.74
CA ILE A 79 19.43 -0.52 -13.25
C ILE A 79 18.38 -0.74 -14.34
N GLU A 80 18.05 -2.00 -14.64
CA GLU A 80 16.97 -2.33 -15.57
C GLU A 80 15.64 -1.79 -15.04
N LYS A 81 14.86 -1.12 -15.91
CA LYS A 81 13.56 -0.50 -15.51
C LYS A 81 12.49 -1.52 -15.17
N ILE A 82 12.53 -2.67 -15.82
CA ILE A 82 11.55 -3.74 -15.63
C ILE A 82 12.06 -4.66 -14.54
N PRO A 83 11.29 -4.90 -13.46
CA PRO A 83 11.67 -5.85 -12.43
C PRO A 83 11.54 -7.27 -12.96
N TRP A 84 12.48 -8.12 -12.60
CA TRP A 84 12.46 -9.55 -12.90
C TRP A 84 11.55 -10.33 -11.95
N ILE A 85 11.52 -9.91 -10.69
CA ILE A 85 10.70 -10.51 -9.63
C ILE A 85 9.86 -9.40 -9.02
N SER A 86 8.59 -9.70 -8.77
CA SER A 86 7.60 -8.77 -8.24
C SER A 86 6.92 -9.31 -6.98
N GLU A 87 6.06 -8.51 -6.38
CA GLU A 87 5.23 -8.89 -5.24
C GLU A 87 4.32 -10.11 -5.50
N ARG A 88 4.03 -10.41 -6.78
CA ARG A 88 3.18 -11.55 -7.19
C ARG A 88 3.90 -12.89 -7.02
N ASP A 89 5.22 -12.86 -7.11
CA ASP A 89 6.07 -14.03 -7.04
C ASP A 89 6.43 -14.40 -5.60
N VAL A 90 5.96 -13.63 -4.60
CA VAL A 90 6.22 -13.89 -3.18
C VAL A 90 5.15 -14.79 -2.59
N SER A 91 5.54 -15.98 -2.13
CA SER A 91 4.65 -16.95 -1.47
C SER A 91 4.60 -16.80 0.06
N ALA A 92 5.71 -16.48 0.68
CA ALA A 92 5.85 -16.33 2.12
C ALA A 92 7.07 -15.49 2.49
N PHE A 93 7.13 -15.03 3.75
CA PHE A 93 8.30 -14.36 4.28
C PHE A 93 8.51 -14.69 5.76
N SER A 94 9.74 -14.52 6.23
CA SER A 94 10.11 -14.71 7.63
C SER A 94 10.92 -13.51 8.10
N PRO A 95 10.30 -12.58 8.86
CA PRO A 95 11.00 -11.41 9.37
C PRO A 95 11.85 -11.77 10.58
N TYR A 96 12.96 -11.05 10.78
CA TYR A 96 13.80 -11.15 11.96
C TYR A 96 14.36 -9.76 12.33
N PRO A 97 14.70 -9.52 13.62
CA PRO A 97 15.32 -8.27 14.04
C PRO A 97 16.76 -8.21 13.51
N ALA A 98 17.15 -7.10 12.92
CA ALA A 98 18.52 -6.83 12.49
C ALA A 98 19.32 -6.13 13.61
N ARG A 99 20.66 -6.15 13.50
CA ARG A 99 21.54 -5.58 14.53
C ARG A 99 21.50 -4.04 14.59
N ASP A 100 21.07 -3.41 13.52
CA ASP A 100 20.97 -1.95 13.38
C ASP A 100 19.64 -1.36 13.91
N GLY A 101 18.82 -2.18 14.56
CA GLY A 101 17.48 -1.77 15.06
C GLY A 101 16.39 -1.77 14.00
N THR A 102 16.69 -2.14 12.77
CA THR A 102 15.71 -2.38 11.69
C THR A 102 15.29 -3.85 11.66
N TYR A 103 14.61 -4.28 10.62
CA TYR A 103 14.28 -5.67 10.38
C TYR A 103 14.93 -6.16 9.09
N GLY A 104 15.32 -7.43 9.11
CA GLY A 104 15.61 -8.19 7.91
C GLY A 104 14.45 -9.15 7.59
N ALA A 105 14.51 -9.80 6.46
CA ALA A 105 13.54 -10.83 6.08
C ALA A 105 14.14 -11.88 5.15
N LEU A 106 13.71 -13.12 5.32
CA LEU A 106 13.87 -14.16 4.32
C LEU A 106 12.60 -14.22 3.49
N ILE A 107 12.69 -13.88 2.22
CA ILE A 107 11.59 -13.94 1.26
C ILE A 107 11.61 -15.32 0.60
N GLN A 108 10.48 -16.00 0.59
CA GLN A 108 10.27 -17.24 -0.13
C GLN A 108 9.44 -16.93 -1.38
N LEU A 109 9.98 -17.24 -2.54
CA LEU A 109 9.30 -17.09 -3.81
C LEU A 109 8.40 -18.30 -4.09
N ASP A 110 7.41 -18.10 -4.95
CA ASP A 110 6.64 -19.18 -5.55
C ASP A 110 7.44 -19.91 -6.65
N GLU A 111 6.82 -20.82 -7.35
CA GLU A 111 7.51 -21.61 -8.40
C GLU A 111 7.96 -20.73 -9.56
N HIS A 112 7.16 -19.75 -9.98
CA HIS A 112 7.54 -18.82 -11.05
C HIS A 112 8.75 -17.99 -10.63
N GLY A 113 8.68 -17.32 -9.48
CA GLY A 113 9.78 -16.52 -8.95
C GLY A 113 11.05 -17.34 -8.69
N ARG A 114 10.91 -18.60 -8.28
CA ARG A 114 12.04 -19.53 -8.11
C ARG A 114 12.78 -19.78 -9.43
N VAL A 115 12.04 -20.06 -10.49
CA VAL A 115 12.61 -20.30 -11.82
C VAL A 115 13.28 -19.03 -12.35
N VAL A 116 12.63 -17.87 -12.18
CA VAL A 116 13.20 -16.58 -12.57
C VAL A 116 14.50 -16.29 -11.82
N LEU A 117 14.53 -16.51 -10.50
CA LEU A 117 15.74 -16.30 -9.68
C LEU A 117 16.87 -17.25 -10.07
N ASP A 118 16.55 -18.52 -10.35
CA ASP A 118 17.53 -19.51 -10.83
C ASP A 118 18.14 -19.05 -12.16
N THR A 119 17.33 -18.65 -13.13
CA THR A 119 17.77 -18.11 -14.42
C THR A 119 18.65 -16.87 -14.25
N LEU A 120 18.20 -15.88 -13.45
CA LEU A 120 18.97 -14.68 -13.15
C LEU A 120 20.33 -15.00 -12.54
N SER A 121 20.37 -15.97 -11.63
CA SER A 121 21.60 -16.35 -10.94
C SER A 121 22.63 -17.04 -11.86
N ILE A 122 22.20 -17.54 -12.99
CA ILE A 122 23.06 -18.09 -14.04
C ILE A 122 23.47 -17.00 -15.02
N GLU A 123 22.49 -16.28 -15.58
CA GLU A 123 22.72 -15.31 -16.67
C GLU A 123 23.41 -14.03 -16.21
N ARG A 124 23.14 -13.58 -14.98
CA ARG A 124 23.66 -12.33 -14.41
C ARG A 124 24.74 -12.56 -13.35
N ARG A 125 25.47 -13.66 -13.46
CA ARG A 125 26.55 -13.98 -12.51
C ARG A 125 27.61 -12.87 -12.46
N GLY A 126 28.01 -12.47 -11.24
CA GLY A 126 28.93 -11.37 -10.98
C GLY A 126 28.28 -9.97 -11.03
N ARG A 127 27.00 -9.87 -11.36
CA ARG A 127 26.24 -8.60 -11.35
C ARG A 127 25.47 -8.41 -10.06
N LEU A 128 24.94 -7.20 -9.87
CA LEU A 128 24.12 -6.83 -8.72
C LEU A 128 22.62 -6.96 -9.04
N LEU A 129 21.88 -7.43 -8.05
CA LEU A 129 20.42 -7.34 -8.00
C LEU A 129 20.03 -6.30 -6.96
N PHE A 130 19.07 -5.47 -7.26
CA PHE A 130 18.60 -4.39 -6.43
C PHE A 130 17.20 -4.69 -5.92
N VAL A 131 17.04 -4.71 -4.60
CA VAL A 131 15.76 -5.00 -3.94
C VAL A 131 15.09 -3.71 -3.51
N PHE A 132 13.85 -3.53 -3.97
CA PHE A 132 13.00 -2.41 -3.60
C PHE A 132 11.75 -2.91 -2.88
N ILE A 133 11.41 -2.25 -1.78
CA ILE A 133 10.17 -2.53 -1.03
C ILE A 133 9.46 -1.20 -0.80
N ASN A 134 8.18 -1.16 -1.14
CA ASN A 134 7.35 0.05 -1.06
C ASN A 134 7.98 1.26 -1.79
N GLY A 135 8.63 1.01 -2.93
CA GLY A 135 9.31 2.03 -3.73
C GLY A 135 10.63 2.52 -3.15
N ARG A 136 11.09 2.00 -2.01
CA ARG A 136 12.38 2.33 -1.41
C ARG A 136 13.42 1.27 -1.78
N PHE A 137 14.61 1.71 -2.11
CA PHE A 137 15.78 0.84 -2.19
C PHE A 137 16.11 0.30 -0.78
N ILE A 138 16.25 -1.00 -0.66
CA ILE A 138 16.54 -1.68 0.62
C ILE A 138 17.96 -2.21 0.66
N THR A 139 18.33 -3.02 -0.34
CA THR A 139 19.64 -3.67 -0.37
C THR A 139 20.02 -4.06 -1.79
N GLU A 140 21.29 -4.27 -1.97
CA GLU A 140 21.84 -4.91 -3.17
C GLU A 140 22.32 -6.31 -2.82
N LEU A 141 22.19 -7.23 -3.78
CA LEU A 141 22.60 -8.62 -3.66
C LEU A 141 23.58 -8.94 -4.78
N GLN A 142 24.76 -9.37 -4.46
CA GLN A 142 25.71 -9.83 -5.46
C GLN A 142 25.38 -11.27 -5.85
N VAL A 143 25.35 -11.53 -7.17
CA VAL A 143 25.07 -12.86 -7.71
C VAL A 143 26.39 -13.63 -7.85
N ASP A 144 26.81 -14.28 -6.77
CA ASP A 144 28.09 -15.02 -6.76
C ASP A 144 27.93 -16.48 -7.21
N LYS A 145 26.76 -17.05 -6.93
CA LYS A 145 26.46 -18.46 -7.19
C LYS A 145 25.03 -18.65 -7.66
N ARG A 146 24.76 -19.83 -8.22
CA ARG A 146 23.40 -20.24 -8.58
C ARG A 146 22.50 -20.32 -7.35
N VAL A 147 21.29 -19.75 -7.45
CA VAL A 147 20.26 -19.74 -6.43
C VAL A 147 19.01 -20.44 -6.96
N SER A 148 18.84 -21.71 -6.63
CA SER A 148 17.74 -22.55 -7.12
C SER A 148 16.67 -22.85 -6.08
N ASP A 149 16.84 -22.36 -4.83
CA ASP A 149 15.92 -22.62 -3.71
C ASP A 149 14.78 -21.60 -3.62
N GLY A 150 14.78 -20.57 -4.48
CA GLY A 150 13.75 -19.53 -4.51
C GLY A 150 13.73 -18.64 -3.27
N LYS A 151 14.86 -18.46 -2.62
CA LYS A 151 14.97 -17.65 -1.40
C LYS A 151 15.81 -16.40 -1.63
N ILE A 152 15.29 -15.27 -1.16
CA ILE A 152 16.00 -13.99 -1.16
C ILE A 152 16.18 -13.55 0.29
N TYR A 153 17.44 -13.32 0.68
CA TYR A 153 17.79 -12.87 2.01
C TYR A 153 18.02 -11.35 2.03
N ILE A 154 17.24 -10.66 2.85
CA ILE A 154 17.36 -9.22 3.08
C ILE A 154 17.96 -9.03 4.47
N PRO A 155 19.22 -8.56 4.61
CA PRO A 155 19.90 -8.53 5.88
C PRO A 155 19.31 -7.52 6.89
N SER A 156 18.90 -6.34 6.42
CA SER A 156 18.37 -5.25 7.23
C SER A 156 17.67 -4.18 6.39
N GLY A 157 17.25 -3.08 6.99
CA GLY A 157 16.70 -1.90 6.30
C GLY A 157 15.17 -1.87 6.20
N LEU A 158 14.46 -2.90 6.67
CA LEU A 158 13.00 -2.90 6.74
C LEU A 158 12.52 -2.20 8.01
N THR A 159 11.46 -1.42 7.88
CA THR A 159 10.78 -0.79 9.01
C THR A 159 9.68 -1.70 9.58
N ALA A 160 9.22 -1.44 10.80
CA ALA A 160 8.07 -2.12 11.38
C ALA A 160 6.81 -1.97 10.48
N ALA A 161 6.62 -0.79 9.87
CA ALA A 161 5.51 -0.55 8.94
C ALA A 161 5.59 -1.42 7.67
N ASP A 162 6.80 -1.67 7.15
CA ASP A 162 6.98 -2.59 6.02
C ASP A 162 6.60 -4.01 6.43
N ILE A 163 7.05 -4.46 7.60
CA ILE A 163 6.70 -5.80 8.13
C ILE A 163 5.19 -5.96 8.31
N ASP A 164 4.51 -4.91 8.80
CA ASP A 164 3.06 -4.95 8.99
C ASP A 164 2.29 -5.00 7.64
N LEU A 165 2.78 -4.33 6.61
CA LEU A 165 2.25 -4.45 5.25
C LEU A 165 2.50 -5.84 4.68
N MET A 166 3.72 -6.37 4.83
CA MET A 166 4.08 -7.72 4.37
C MET A 166 3.19 -8.80 5.02
N LYS A 167 2.89 -8.68 6.34
CA LYS A 167 2.00 -9.62 7.05
C LYS A 167 0.56 -9.61 6.54
N LYS A 168 0.10 -8.51 5.95
CA LYS A 168 -1.24 -8.42 5.37
C LYS A 168 -1.33 -9.16 4.04
N ASP A 169 -0.28 -9.07 3.22
CA ASP A 169 -0.30 -9.56 1.86
C ASP A 169 0.29 -10.98 1.73
N TRP A 170 1.26 -11.34 2.57
CA TRP A 170 1.96 -12.61 2.47
C TRP A 170 1.91 -13.44 3.75
N ARG A 171 2.03 -14.76 3.60
CA ARG A 171 2.11 -15.67 4.73
C ARG A 171 3.44 -15.48 5.48
N SER A 172 3.35 -15.32 6.78
CA SER A 172 4.56 -15.36 7.63
C SER A 172 4.94 -16.81 7.91
N THR A 173 6.16 -17.20 7.51
CA THR A 173 6.68 -18.54 7.79
C THR A 173 6.94 -18.65 9.30
N GLY A 174 6.31 -19.61 9.98
CA GLY A 174 6.39 -19.79 11.43
C GLY A 174 5.09 -19.54 12.19
N GLN A 175 4.09 -18.94 11.60
CA GLN A 175 2.75 -18.91 12.18
C GLN A 175 2.00 -20.20 11.85
N LYS A 176 1.91 -21.13 12.82
CA LYS A 176 0.94 -22.21 12.77
C LYS A 176 -0.45 -21.59 12.66
N LYS A 177 -1.24 -22.01 11.67
CA LYS A 177 -2.68 -21.71 11.63
C LYS A 177 -3.28 -22.12 12.97
N LYS A 178 -3.86 -21.17 13.70
CA LYS A 178 -4.81 -21.44 14.78
C LYS A 178 -6.13 -21.89 14.18
#